data_c126543b1bd07b09421ad353d3bd67a7
#
_entry.id   c126543b1bd07b09421ad353d3bd67a7
#
_cell.length_a   1.000
_cell.length_b   1.000
_cell.length_c   1.000
_cell.angle_alpha   90.00
_cell.angle_beta   90.00
_cell.angle_gamma   90.00
#
_symmetry.space_group_name_H-M   'P 1'
#
loop_
_entity.id
_entity.type
_entity.pdbx_description
1 polymer ?
#
loop_
_entity_poly.entity_id
_entity_poly.type
_entity_poly.pdbx_seq_one_letter_code
_entity_poly.pdbx_strand_id
1 'polypeptide(L)'
;MHLTAPFTRSRIPLRRVPIQLAALLLLLASAPACRSESRSAAADVSGEDVRRLPPTRKATVPDIMVQAADAGRVIGGDSSAVPLFVISDYECADCQTWFQATLPVLRAEYIDAGRIRLTWVHYPLREHQNAVAAASASLCAAAQGKFWEASAKIFAARSRWAPLADPTPLLDSIATVPGINTFSFRDCTASKRLVRQIRADINWVDKGAVGTPLTVLVGRRRVPVGASIVALRAAIDSAIAGK
;
A
#
# COMPACT_ATOMS: atom_id res chain seq x y z
N MET A 1 37.83 45.12 32.43
CA MET A 1 38.93 44.19 32.74
C MET A 1 38.93 43.13 31.65
N HIS A 2 39.88 43.25 30.73
CA HIS A 2 40.13 42.31 29.63
C HIS A 2 41.01 41.16 30.12
N LEU A 3 40.67 39.93 29.77
CA LEU A 3 41.60 38.81 29.83
C LEU A 3 41.41 38.00 28.55
N THR A 4 42.29 38.20 27.60
CA THR A 4 42.57 37.42 26.42
C THR A 4 43.53 36.28 26.79
N ALA A 5 43.18 35.05 26.44
CA ALA A 5 44.10 33.89 26.50
C ALA A 5 44.45 33.43 25.08
N PRO A 6 45.70 33.03 24.80
CA PRO A 6 46.19 32.75 23.45
C PRO A 6 46.00 31.30 23.02
N PHE A 7 45.68 31.19 21.73
CA PHE A 7 45.62 29.93 20.98
C PHE A 7 47.00 29.34 20.73
N THR A 8 47.36 28.19 21.26
CA THR A 8 48.57 27.46 20.93
C THR A 8 48.28 26.45 19.79
N ARG A 9 48.88 26.70 18.63
CA ARG A 9 48.93 25.72 17.49
C ARG A 9 49.92 24.62 17.82
N SER A 10 49.44 23.40 17.98
CA SER A 10 50.25 22.18 18.00
C SER A 10 50.51 21.72 16.56
N ARG A 11 51.79 21.70 16.14
CA ARG A 11 52.27 21.15 14.87
C ARG A 11 52.58 19.67 15.04
N ILE A 12 51.90 18.82 14.27
CA ILE A 12 52.21 17.39 14.18
C ILE A 12 53.32 17.19 13.11
N PRO A 13 54.41 16.49 13.40
CA PRO A 13 55.48 16.25 12.43
C PRO A 13 55.11 15.12 11.47
N LEU A 14 55.29 15.38 10.16
CA LEU A 14 55.23 14.39 9.10
C LEU A 14 56.42 13.42 9.21
N ARG A 15 56.19 12.18 9.57
CA ARG A 15 57.15 11.08 9.42
C ARG A 15 57.17 10.61 7.97
N ARG A 16 58.34 10.79 7.30
CA ARG A 16 58.66 10.21 5.99
C ARG A 16 58.85 8.69 6.14
N VAL A 17 58.12 7.92 5.36
CA VAL A 17 58.33 6.48 5.19
C VAL A 17 59.15 6.26 3.92
N PRO A 18 60.24 5.47 3.92
CA PRO A 18 61.07 5.26 2.75
C PRO A 18 60.42 4.25 1.77
N ILE A 19 60.54 4.58 0.51
CA ILE A 19 60.19 3.72 -0.62
C ILE A 19 61.28 2.65 -0.73
N GLN A 20 60.93 1.40 -0.49
CA GLN A 20 61.77 0.27 -0.95
C GLN A 20 61.04 -0.46 -2.05
N LEU A 21 61.61 -0.41 -3.25
CA LEU A 21 61.30 -1.28 -4.38
C LEU A 21 61.65 -2.73 -4.02
N ALA A 22 60.67 -3.63 -4.19
CA ALA A 22 60.93 -5.03 -4.43
C ALA A 22 59.97 -5.51 -5.51
N ALA A 23 60.53 -5.69 -6.68
CA ALA A 23 59.88 -6.42 -7.77
C ALA A 23 59.93 -7.91 -7.46
N LEU A 24 58.80 -8.63 -7.46
CA LEU A 24 58.85 -10.07 -7.71
C LEU A 24 57.50 -10.59 -8.23
N LEU A 25 57.56 -11.05 -9.47
CA LEU A 25 56.83 -12.17 -10.11
C LEU A 25 55.31 -12.22 -10.12
N LEU A 26 54.82 -12.07 -11.36
CA LEU A 26 53.57 -12.58 -11.88
C LEU A 26 53.32 -14.05 -11.50
N LEU A 27 52.15 -14.32 -10.90
CA LEU A 27 51.47 -15.58 -11.07
C LEU A 27 49.98 -15.25 -11.32
N LEU A 28 49.59 -15.48 -12.58
CA LEU A 28 48.21 -15.47 -13.05
C LEU A 28 47.43 -16.56 -12.33
N ALA A 29 46.60 -16.18 -11.39
CA ALA A 29 45.49 -16.99 -10.90
C ALA A 29 44.20 -16.32 -11.34
N SER A 30 43.63 -16.80 -12.45
CA SER A 30 42.30 -16.48 -12.91
C SER A 30 41.29 -17.10 -11.96
N ALA A 31 40.86 -16.34 -10.95
CA ALA A 31 39.68 -16.65 -10.19
C ALA A 31 38.45 -16.14 -10.96
N PRO A 32 37.42 -16.97 -11.18
CA PRO A 32 36.17 -16.46 -11.73
C PRO A 32 35.55 -15.55 -10.68
N ALA A 33 35.46 -14.27 -11.01
CA ALA A 33 34.68 -13.30 -10.24
C ALA A 33 33.20 -13.76 -10.27
N CYS A 34 32.72 -14.38 -9.19
CA CYS A 34 31.29 -14.46 -8.92
C CYS A 34 30.81 -13.04 -8.76
N ARG A 35 30.41 -12.43 -9.85
CA ARG A 35 29.61 -11.23 -9.88
C ARG A 35 28.25 -11.61 -9.32
N SER A 36 28.04 -11.42 -8.02
CA SER A 36 26.71 -11.38 -7.45
C SER A 36 26.02 -10.13 -8.00
N GLU A 37 25.40 -10.27 -9.16
CA GLU A 37 24.38 -9.34 -9.60
C GLU A 37 23.20 -9.51 -8.67
N SER A 38 23.24 -8.83 -7.52
CA SER A 38 22.02 -8.51 -6.79
C SER A 38 21.26 -7.49 -7.63
N ARG A 39 20.65 -7.98 -8.72
CA ARG A 39 19.55 -7.27 -9.36
C ARG A 39 18.42 -7.21 -8.35
N SER A 40 18.37 -6.15 -7.58
CA SER A 40 17.15 -5.64 -6.99
C SER A 40 16.22 -5.24 -8.14
N ALA A 41 15.57 -6.23 -8.75
CA ALA A 41 14.47 -6.01 -9.66
C ALA A 41 13.21 -5.75 -8.82
N ALA A 42 13.17 -4.61 -8.14
CA ALA A 42 11.91 -3.98 -7.81
C ALA A 42 11.34 -3.44 -9.12
N ALA A 43 10.80 -4.34 -9.97
CA ALA A 43 10.02 -3.92 -11.11
C ALA A 43 8.76 -3.25 -10.56
N ASP A 44 8.66 -1.95 -10.76
CA ASP A 44 7.48 -1.16 -10.48
C ASP A 44 6.29 -1.77 -11.23
N VAL A 45 5.28 -2.24 -10.50
CA VAL A 45 4.06 -2.82 -11.09
C VAL A 45 3.05 -1.70 -11.22
N SER A 46 3.02 -1.08 -12.40
CA SER A 46 2.03 -0.06 -12.73
C SER A 46 0.60 -0.64 -12.77
N GLY A 47 -0.41 0.23 -12.68
CA GLY A 47 -1.81 -0.18 -12.82
C GLY A 47 -2.09 -0.88 -14.16
N GLU A 48 -1.33 -0.53 -15.19
CA GLU A 48 -1.42 -1.17 -16.51
C GLU A 48 -0.82 -2.57 -16.52
N ASP A 49 0.31 -2.80 -15.83
CA ASP A 49 0.92 -4.12 -15.69
C ASP A 49 0.01 -5.09 -14.95
N VAL A 50 -0.69 -4.64 -13.91
CA VAL A 50 -1.66 -5.47 -13.20
C VAL A 50 -2.78 -5.92 -14.14
N ARG A 51 -3.24 -5.09 -15.06
CA ARG A 51 -4.27 -5.44 -16.03
C ARG A 51 -3.78 -6.42 -17.12
N ARG A 52 -2.49 -6.39 -17.44
CA ARG A 52 -1.85 -7.24 -18.48
C ARG A 52 -1.36 -8.59 -17.97
N LEU A 53 -1.28 -8.78 -16.64
CA LEU A 53 -0.82 -10.06 -16.10
C LEU A 53 -1.71 -11.22 -16.58
N PRO A 54 -1.16 -12.40 -16.90
CA PRO A 54 -1.96 -13.55 -17.35
C PRO A 54 -2.95 -14.00 -16.27
N PRO A 55 -4.07 -14.64 -16.63
CA PRO A 55 -5.04 -15.14 -15.68
C PRO A 55 -4.37 -16.10 -14.69
N THR A 56 -4.66 -15.92 -13.41
CA THR A 56 -4.09 -16.75 -12.35
C THR A 56 -4.51 -18.21 -12.51
N ARG A 57 -3.53 -19.11 -12.46
CA ARG A 57 -3.76 -20.57 -12.35
C ARG A 57 -4.67 -20.84 -11.15
N LYS A 58 -5.67 -21.70 -11.28
CA LYS A 58 -6.55 -22.10 -10.17
C LYS A 58 -5.70 -22.44 -8.95
N ALA A 59 -5.79 -21.66 -7.88
CA ALA A 59 -5.16 -21.97 -6.62
C ALA A 59 -5.86 -23.18 -6.03
N THR A 60 -5.13 -24.27 -5.86
CA THR A 60 -5.67 -25.54 -5.31
C THR A 60 -5.69 -25.55 -3.78
N VAL A 61 -5.05 -24.58 -3.13
CA VAL A 61 -5.09 -24.40 -1.67
C VAL A 61 -5.31 -22.90 -1.41
N PRO A 62 -6.28 -22.52 -0.55
CA PRO A 62 -6.47 -21.14 -0.16
C PRO A 62 -5.18 -20.63 0.52
N ASP A 63 -4.60 -19.59 -0.04
CA ASP A 63 -3.46 -18.91 0.58
C ASP A 63 -3.98 -18.17 1.82
N ILE A 64 -3.53 -18.58 2.99
CA ILE A 64 -3.95 -18.00 4.29
C ILE A 64 -3.73 -16.50 4.31
N MET A 65 -2.63 -16.01 3.71
CA MET A 65 -2.34 -14.59 3.62
C MET A 65 -3.40 -13.85 2.78
N VAL A 66 -3.84 -14.46 1.68
CA VAL A 66 -4.91 -13.91 0.83
C VAL A 66 -6.21 -13.81 1.58
N GLN A 67 -6.61 -14.88 2.27
CA GLN A 67 -7.84 -14.88 3.07
C GLN A 67 -7.78 -13.84 4.19
N ALA A 68 -6.65 -13.73 4.88
CA ALA A 68 -6.46 -12.73 5.92
C ALA A 68 -6.51 -11.31 5.37
N ALA A 69 -5.90 -11.06 4.19
CA ALA A 69 -5.96 -9.76 3.53
C ALA A 69 -7.37 -9.40 3.08
N ASP A 70 -8.11 -10.36 2.53
CA ASP A 70 -9.51 -10.14 2.13
C ASP A 70 -10.42 -9.91 3.34
N ALA A 71 -10.22 -10.63 4.44
CA ALA A 71 -10.95 -10.40 5.69
C ALA A 71 -10.61 -9.04 6.31
N GLY A 72 -9.33 -8.67 6.29
CA GLY A 72 -8.83 -7.44 6.94
C GLY A 72 -9.38 -6.14 6.33
N ARG A 73 -9.79 -6.16 5.05
CA ARG A 73 -10.38 -5.01 4.36
C ARG A 73 -11.90 -4.91 4.49
N VAL A 74 -12.49 -5.74 5.34
CA VAL A 74 -13.92 -5.75 5.65
C VAL A 74 -14.12 -5.30 7.08
N ILE A 75 -15.11 -4.42 7.33
CA ILE A 75 -15.54 -4.01 8.67
C ILE A 75 -17.07 -3.96 8.78
N GLY A 76 -17.53 -4.08 10.00
CA GLY A 76 -18.97 -3.96 10.34
C GLY A 76 -19.61 -5.30 10.61
N GLY A 77 -20.91 -5.39 10.33
CA GLY A 77 -21.73 -6.55 10.63
C GLY A 77 -21.33 -7.84 9.89
N ASP A 78 -22.04 -8.89 10.20
CA ASP A 78 -21.91 -10.19 9.56
C ASP A 78 -22.54 -10.23 8.15
N SER A 79 -22.74 -11.43 7.60
CA SER A 79 -23.36 -11.62 6.27
C SER A 79 -24.82 -11.18 6.18
N SER A 80 -25.51 -10.97 7.33
CA SER A 80 -26.88 -10.48 7.38
C SER A 80 -26.98 -8.96 7.28
N ALA A 81 -25.89 -8.22 7.51
CA ALA A 81 -25.83 -6.77 7.37
C ALA A 81 -25.97 -6.34 5.90
N VAL A 82 -26.34 -5.05 5.67
CA VAL A 82 -26.39 -4.50 4.30
C VAL A 82 -24.96 -4.42 3.75
N PRO A 83 -24.64 -5.08 2.62
CA PRO A 83 -23.33 -4.97 2.03
C PRO A 83 -23.11 -3.59 1.43
N LEU A 84 -21.96 -3.00 1.73
CA LEU A 84 -21.50 -1.74 1.18
C LEU A 84 -20.10 -1.95 0.59
N PHE A 85 -19.92 -1.63 -0.70
CA PHE A 85 -18.62 -1.72 -1.38
C PHE A 85 -18.14 -0.32 -1.73
N VAL A 86 -16.89 -0.02 -1.41
CA VAL A 86 -16.23 1.24 -1.76
C VAL A 86 -15.15 0.94 -2.78
N ILE A 87 -15.38 1.33 -4.04
CA ILE A 87 -14.41 1.21 -5.11
C ILE A 87 -13.49 2.43 -5.05
N SER A 88 -12.22 2.21 -4.84
CA SER A 88 -11.29 3.27 -4.47
C SER A 88 -9.88 3.05 -5.03
N ASP A 89 -9.17 4.19 -5.13
CA ASP A 89 -7.78 4.29 -5.54
C ASP A 89 -7.03 5.20 -4.56
N TYR A 90 -5.84 4.80 -4.14
CA TYR A 90 -5.07 5.57 -3.14
C TYR A 90 -4.49 6.88 -3.67
N GLU A 91 -4.30 7.03 -4.99
CA GLU A 91 -3.89 8.31 -5.58
C GLU A 91 -5.06 9.27 -5.84
N CYS A 92 -6.30 8.77 -5.80
CA CYS A 92 -7.50 9.57 -5.99
C CYS A 92 -7.73 10.54 -4.81
N ALA A 93 -7.82 11.83 -5.10
CA ALA A 93 -8.03 12.86 -4.08
C ALA A 93 -9.43 12.76 -3.42
N ASP A 94 -10.45 12.47 -4.22
CA ASP A 94 -11.82 12.30 -3.73
C ASP A 94 -11.94 11.07 -2.85
N CYS A 95 -11.21 9.99 -3.19
CA CYS A 95 -11.13 8.79 -2.36
C CYS A 95 -10.48 9.07 -1.00
N GLN A 96 -9.42 9.88 -0.97
CA GLN A 96 -8.80 10.35 0.26
C GLN A 96 -9.79 11.13 1.11
N THR A 97 -10.48 12.10 0.50
CA THR A 97 -11.48 12.94 1.19
C THR A 97 -12.61 12.09 1.76
N TRP A 98 -13.12 11.14 0.98
CA TRP A 98 -14.15 10.22 1.41
C TRP A 98 -13.70 9.35 2.60
N PHE A 99 -12.49 8.81 2.52
CA PHE A 99 -11.92 8.00 3.59
C PHE A 99 -11.77 8.78 4.90
N GLN A 100 -11.35 10.05 4.80
CA GLN A 100 -11.08 10.89 5.98
C GLN A 100 -12.34 11.53 6.57
N ALA A 101 -13.33 11.86 5.75
CA ALA A 101 -14.52 12.60 6.19
C ALA A 101 -15.78 11.72 6.28
N THR A 102 -16.01 10.85 5.29
CA THR A 102 -17.27 10.07 5.21
C THR A 102 -17.20 8.77 6.00
N LEU A 103 -16.08 8.04 5.90
CA LEU A 103 -15.93 6.76 6.60
C LEU A 103 -16.12 6.86 8.13
N PRO A 104 -15.57 7.88 8.84
CA PRO A 104 -15.80 8.02 10.29
C PRO A 104 -17.26 8.19 10.64
N VAL A 105 -18.03 8.92 9.84
CA VAL A 105 -19.48 9.10 10.03
C VAL A 105 -20.20 7.77 9.85
N LEU A 106 -19.88 7.02 8.78
CA LEU A 106 -20.47 5.70 8.57
C LEU A 106 -20.11 4.70 9.66
N ARG A 107 -18.89 4.80 10.22
CA ARG A 107 -18.49 3.96 11.36
C ARG A 107 -19.40 4.21 12.55
N ALA A 108 -19.52 5.45 12.97
CA ALA A 108 -20.32 5.82 14.15
C ALA A 108 -21.81 5.49 14.01
N GLU A 109 -22.37 5.65 12.79
CA GLU A 109 -23.82 5.54 12.59
C GLU A 109 -24.27 4.12 12.19
N TYR A 110 -23.42 3.35 11.48
CA TYR A 110 -23.87 2.10 10.86
C TYR A 110 -22.93 0.92 11.07
N ILE A 111 -21.59 1.14 10.96
CA ILE A 111 -20.62 0.05 10.96
C ILE A 111 -20.48 -0.52 12.36
N ASP A 112 -20.23 0.34 13.36
CA ASP A 112 -20.01 -0.08 14.75
C ASP A 112 -21.29 -0.68 15.37
N ALA A 113 -22.47 -0.32 14.84
CA ALA A 113 -23.76 -0.94 15.17
C ALA A 113 -24.05 -2.23 14.39
N GLY A 114 -23.14 -2.68 13.53
CA GLY A 114 -23.30 -3.91 12.73
C GLY A 114 -24.39 -3.84 11.66
N ARG A 115 -24.93 -2.65 11.34
CA ARG A 115 -26.04 -2.47 10.38
C ARG A 115 -25.61 -2.62 8.94
N ILE A 116 -24.37 -2.26 8.64
CA ILE A 116 -23.72 -2.45 7.32
C ILE A 116 -22.44 -3.26 7.46
N ARG A 117 -22.07 -3.92 6.35
CA ARG A 117 -20.79 -4.61 6.17
C ARG A 117 -20.06 -3.94 5.02
N LEU A 118 -19.03 -3.15 5.34
CA LEU A 118 -18.25 -2.42 4.37
C LEU A 118 -17.06 -3.25 3.89
N THR A 119 -16.92 -3.38 2.57
CA THR A 119 -15.76 -3.98 1.90
C THR A 119 -15.05 -2.93 1.06
N TRP A 120 -13.74 -2.79 1.26
CA TRP A 120 -12.91 -1.93 0.44
C TRP A 120 -12.46 -2.67 -0.82
N VAL A 121 -12.66 -2.08 -2.00
CA VAL A 121 -12.34 -2.65 -3.30
C VAL A 121 -11.30 -1.78 -3.99
N HIS A 122 -10.15 -2.36 -4.34
CA HIS A 122 -9.08 -1.63 -5.00
C HIS A 122 -9.31 -1.54 -6.50
N TYR A 123 -9.29 -0.32 -7.02
CA TYR A 123 -9.39 -0.07 -8.45
C TYR A 123 -8.38 1.01 -8.89
N PRO A 124 -7.08 0.69 -8.91
CA PRO A 124 -6.04 1.59 -9.41
C PRO A 124 -6.33 2.03 -10.83
N LEU A 125 -6.36 3.35 -11.07
CA LEU A 125 -6.47 3.91 -12.41
C LEU A 125 -5.15 3.75 -13.17
N ARG A 126 -5.21 3.69 -14.50
CA ARG A 126 -4.03 3.49 -15.35
C ARG A 126 -3.04 4.64 -15.27
N GLU A 127 -3.56 5.86 -15.10
CA GLU A 127 -2.80 7.11 -14.95
C GLU A 127 -2.17 7.28 -13.57
N HIS A 128 -2.57 6.49 -12.59
CA HIS A 128 -2.08 6.51 -11.22
C HIS A 128 -0.94 5.51 -11.05
N GLN A 129 0.30 5.97 -11.28
CA GLN A 129 1.48 5.12 -11.38
C GLN A 129 1.78 4.32 -10.11
N ASN A 130 1.51 4.91 -8.94
CA ASN A 130 1.86 4.37 -7.64
C ASN A 130 0.68 3.74 -6.87
N ALA A 131 -0.53 3.79 -7.43
CA ALA A 131 -1.73 3.29 -6.77
C ALA A 131 -1.69 1.78 -6.47
N VAL A 132 -1.06 0.98 -7.35
CA VAL A 132 -0.89 -0.47 -7.14
C VAL A 132 0.05 -0.75 -5.97
N ALA A 133 1.14 0.01 -5.85
CA ALA A 133 2.09 -0.12 -4.75
C ALA A 133 1.41 0.20 -3.40
N ALA A 134 0.63 1.29 -3.35
CA ALA A 134 -0.14 1.69 -2.18
C ALA A 134 -1.23 0.65 -1.81
N ALA A 135 -1.95 0.12 -2.80
CA ALA A 135 -2.92 -0.95 -2.60
C ALA A 135 -2.25 -2.25 -2.09
N SER A 136 -1.07 -2.60 -2.61
CA SER A 136 -0.30 -3.75 -2.13
C SER A 136 0.13 -3.58 -0.68
N ALA A 137 0.62 -2.39 -0.30
CA ALA A 137 0.99 -2.08 1.07
C ALA A 137 -0.21 -2.21 2.03
N SER A 138 -1.39 -1.68 1.63
CA SER A 138 -2.60 -1.78 2.44
C SER A 138 -3.07 -3.24 2.63
N LEU A 139 -2.98 -4.07 1.58
CA LEU A 139 -3.34 -5.49 1.67
C LEU A 139 -2.33 -6.28 2.52
N CYS A 140 -1.03 -5.96 2.45
CA CYS A 140 -0.04 -6.58 3.33
C CYS A 140 -0.26 -6.23 4.81
N ALA A 141 -0.74 -5.02 5.10
CA ALA A 141 -1.21 -4.64 6.43
C ALA A 141 -2.52 -5.37 6.79
N ALA A 142 -3.43 -5.52 5.82
CA ALA A 142 -4.70 -6.25 5.99
C ALA A 142 -4.46 -7.71 6.41
N ALA A 143 -3.46 -8.38 5.82
CA ALA A 143 -3.07 -9.74 6.17
C ALA A 143 -2.63 -9.88 7.66
N GLN A 144 -2.36 -8.76 8.31
CA GLN A 144 -2.02 -8.67 9.75
C GLN A 144 -3.11 -7.96 10.57
N GLY A 145 -4.34 -7.81 10.01
CA GLY A 145 -5.47 -7.16 10.68
C GLY A 145 -5.33 -5.64 10.86
N LYS A 146 -4.46 -4.99 10.05
CA LYS A 146 -4.13 -3.56 10.17
C LYS A 146 -4.48 -2.73 8.92
N PHE A 147 -5.45 -3.21 8.14
CA PHE A 147 -5.86 -2.54 6.91
C PHE A 147 -6.25 -1.07 7.11
N TRP A 148 -7.14 -0.81 8.06
CA TRP A 148 -7.77 0.50 8.22
C TRP A 148 -6.80 1.54 8.76
N GLU A 149 -5.95 1.14 9.72
CA GLU A 149 -4.91 2.00 10.28
C GLU A 149 -3.83 2.33 9.24
N ALA A 150 -3.37 1.33 8.47
CA ALA A 150 -2.40 1.54 7.42
C ALA A 150 -2.97 2.39 6.28
N SER A 151 -4.22 2.13 5.86
CA SER A 151 -4.92 2.91 4.83
C SER A 151 -5.05 4.38 5.22
N ALA A 152 -5.36 4.67 6.49
CA ALA A 152 -5.41 6.04 6.99
C ALA A 152 -4.07 6.75 6.85
N LYS A 153 -2.97 6.08 7.17
CA LYS A 153 -1.61 6.63 7.01
C LYS A 153 -1.22 6.81 5.54
N ILE A 154 -1.55 5.83 4.69
CA ILE A 154 -1.28 5.90 3.24
C ILE A 154 -2.01 7.10 2.62
N PHE A 155 -3.31 7.26 2.88
CA PHE A 155 -4.08 8.41 2.40
C PHE A 155 -3.56 9.73 2.97
N ALA A 156 -3.28 9.81 4.27
CA ALA A 156 -2.77 11.03 4.89
C ALA A 156 -1.44 11.52 4.29
N ALA A 157 -0.63 10.59 3.79
CA ALA A 157 0.66 10.90 3.19
C ALA A 157 0.64 10.93 1.65
N ARG A 158 -0.53 10.88 1.00
CA ARG A 158 -0.68 10.77 -0.45
C ARG A 158 0.21 11.74 -1.24
N SER A 159 0.21 13.02 -0.88
CA SER A 159 1.02 14.03 -1.56
C SER A 159 2.53 13.80 -1.48
N ARG A 160 2.99 12.97 -0.55
CA ARG A 160 4.42 12.68 -0.35
C ARG A 160 4.88 11.47 -1.18
N TRP A 161 4.06 10.46 -1.34
CA TRP A 161 4.47 9.23 -2.05
C TRP A 161 3.96 9.16 -3.49
N ALA A 162 2.79 9.75 -3.80
CA ALA A 162 2.20 9.66 -5.14
C ALA A 162 3.11 10.22 -6.26
N PRO A 163 3.88 11.32 -6.09
CA PRO A 163 4.73 11.84 -7.15
C PRO A 163 6.11 11.16 -7.26
N LEU A 164 6.43 10.17 -6.42
CA LEU A 164 7.75 9.54 -6.40
C LEU A 164 7.91 8.57 -7.58
N ALA A 165 9.14 8.47 -8.12
CA ALA A 165 9.48 7.44 -9.10
C ALA A 165 9.46 6.03 -8.48
N ASP A 166 9.86 5.90 -7.20
CA ASP A 166 9.71 4.68 -6.40
C ASP A 166 9.11 5.05 -5.02
N PRO A 167 7.82 4.79 -4.79
CA PRO A 167 7.15 5.06 -3.53
C PRO A 167 7.40 3.99 -2.46
N THR A 168 7.95 2.82 -2.84
CA THR A 168 8.01 1.63 -1.99
C THR A 168 8.64 1.88 -0.62
N PRO A 169 9.83 2.51 -0.50
CA PRO A 169 10.44 2.72 0.81
C PRO A 169 9.59 3.60 1.73
N LEU A 170 8.92 4.60 1.16
CA LEU A 170 8.07 5.51 1.91
C LEU A 170 6.75 4.83 2.30
N LEU A 171 6.14 4.07 1.39
CA LEU A 171 4.92 3.30 1.66
C LEU A 171 5.16 2.24 2.74
N ASP A 172 6.29 1.54 2.69
CA ASP A 172 6.67 0.56 3.72
C ASP A 172 6.79 1.22 5.10
N SER A 173 7.40 2.40 5.15
CA SER A 173 7.50 3.18 6.40
C SER A 173 6.13 3.66 6.91
N ILE A 174 5.30 4.19 6.01
CA ILE A 174 3.98 4.76 6.36
C ILE A 174 2.99 3.68 6.79
N ALA A 175 2.97 2.56 6.07
CA ALA A 175 2.03 1.47 6.32
C ALA A 175 2.41 0.62 7.53
N THR A 176 3.64 0.72 8.02
CA THR A 176 4.07 0.05 9.25
C THR A 176 3.48 0.78 10.47
N VAL A 177 2.30 0.33 10.89
CA VAL A 177 1.58 0.85 12.07
C VAL A 177 1.83 -0.04 13.29
N PRO A 178 1.53 0.41 14.54
CA PRO A 178 1.69 -0.41 15.73
C PRO A 178 1.01 -1.78 15.60
N GLY A 179 1.73 -2.83 15.97
CA GLY A 179 1.26 -4.22 15.91
C GLY A 179 1.52 -4.92 14.57
N ILE A 180 2.11 -4.26 13.57
CA ILE A 180 2.59 -4.92 12.36
C ILE A 180 3.97 -5.58 12.62
N ASN A 181 4.10 -6.83 12.22
CA ASN A 181 5.40 -7.47 12.05
C ASN A 181 6.05 -6.93 10.77
N THR A 182 7.07 -6.09 10.93
CA THR A 182 7.73 -5.36 9.84
C THR A 182 8.42 -6.29 8.84
N PHE A 183 9.00 -7.40 9.31
CA PHE A 183 9.65 -8.37 8.43
C PHE A 183 8.62 -9.03 7.50
N SER A 184 7.54 -9.58 8.06
CA SER A 184 6.46 -10.21 7.28
C SER A 184 5.77 -9.22 6.33
N PHE A 185 5.65 -7.95 6.74
CA PHE A 185 5.08 -6.89 5.92
C PHE A 185 5.97 -6.63 4.69
N ARG A 186 7.28 -6.43 4.89
CA ARG A 186 8.22 -6.19 3.80
C ARG A 186 8.37 -7.39 2.86
N ASP A 187 8.35 -8.62 3.37
CA ASP A 187 8.32 -9.82 2.55
C ASP A 187 7.06 -9.88 1.69
N CYS A 188 5.92 -9.51 2.25
CA CYS A 188 4.65 -9.45 1.52
C CYS A 188 4.70 -8.41 0.39
N THR A 189 5.15 -7.18 0.66
CA THR A 189 5.23 -6.12 -0.37
C THR A 189 6.23 -6.48 -1.46
N ALA A 190 7.42 -6.96 -1.09
CA ALA A 190 8.47 -7.35 -2.04
C ALA A 190 8.06 -8.55 -2.92
N SER A 191 7.35 -9.53 -2.35
CA SER A 191 6.89 -10.73 -3.09
C SER A 191 5.75 -10.46 -4.06
N LYS A 192 5.11 -9.29 -4.00
CA LYS A 192 3.95 -8.89 -4.83
C LYS A 192 2.81 -9.93 -4.80
N ARG A 193 2.78 -10.77 -3.77
CA ARG A 193 1.86 -11.92 -3.65
C ARG A 193 0.40 -11.51 -3.69
N LEU A 194 0.07 -10.34 -3.11
CA LEU A 194 -1.31 -9.84 -3.03
C LEU A 194 -1.75 -8.99 -4.24
N VAL A 195 -0.89 -8.76 -5.24
CA VAL A 195 -1.28 -8.08 -6.49
C VAL A 195 -2.39 -8.82 -7.23
N ARG A 196 -2.49 -10.14 -7.05
CA ARG A 196 -3.61 -10.92 -7.59
C ARG A 196 -4.99 -10.52 -7.03
N GLN A 197 -5.08 -10.07 -5.78
CA GLN A 197 -6.32 -9.55 -5.19
C GLN A 197 -6.72 -8.23 -5.84
N ILE A 198 -5.75 -7.34 -6.05
CA ILE A 198 -5.98 -6.08 -6.75
C ILE A 198 -6.53 -6.36 -8.16
N ARG A 199 -5.95 -7.33 -8.87
CA ARG A 199 -6.46 -7.76 -10.16
C ARG A 199 -7.87 -8.36 -10.09
N ALA A 200 -8.14 -9.16 -9.07
CA ALA A 200 -9.47 -9.72 -8.86
C ALA A 200 -10.50 -8.61 -8.63
N ASP A 201 -10.16 -7.59 -7.87
CA ASP A 201 -10.97 -6.40 -7.63
C ASP A 201 -11.25 -5.65 -8.94
N ILE A 202 -10.19 -5.35 -9.73
CA ILE A 202 -10.33 -4.69 -11.03
C ILE A 202 -11.26 -5.49 -11.94
N ASN A 203 -11.04 -6.80 -12.06
CA ASN A 203 -11.87 -7.67 -12.89
C ASN A 203 -13.34 -7.72 -12.42
N TRP A 204 -13.57 -7.67 -11.12
CA TRP A 204 -14.92 -7.62 -10.55
C TRP A 204 -15.60 -6.30 -10.91
N VAL A 205 -14.92 -5.16 -10.77
CA VAL A 205 -15.45 -3.84 -11.15
C VAL A 205 -15.72 -3.75 -12.64
N ASP A 206 -14.77 -4.18 -13.49
CA ASP A 206 -14.88 -4.12 -14.94
C ASP A 206 -16.03 -4.99 -15.47
N LYS A 207 -16.13 -6.23 -15.00
CA LYS A 207 -17.23 -7.16 -15.39
C LYS A 207 -18.61 -6.70 -14.90
N GLY A 208 -18.66 -6.09 -13.75
CA GLY A 208 -19.88 -5.54 -13.17
C GLY A 208 -20.30 -4.21 -13.76
N ALA A 209 -19.47 -3.61 -14.63
CA ALA A 209 -19.64 -2.24 -15.14
C ALA A 209 -19.96 -1.24 -14.00
N VAL A 210 -19.30 -1.46 -12.84
CA VAL A 210 -19.65 -0.76 -11.60
C VAL A 210 -19.23 0.71 -11.63
N GLY A 211 -18.21 1.03 -12.40
CA GLY A 211 -17.75 2.41 -12.60
C GLY A 211 -16.30 2.63 -12.13
N THR A 212 -15.96 3.89 -11.94
CA THR A 212 -14.61 4.35 -11.59
C THR A 212 -14.51 4.67 -10.08
N PRO A 213 -13.30 4.90 -9.53
CA PRO A 213 -13.14 5.56 -8.24
C PRO A 213 -13.68 7.01 -8.33
N LEU A 214 -14.35 7.53 -7.35
CA LEU A 214 -14.90 6.89 -6.16
C LEU A 214 -16.33 6.41 -6.44
N THR A 215 -16.60 5.12 -6.38
CA THR A 215 -17.97 4.59 -6.47
C THR A 215 -18.33 3.85 -5.19
N VAL A 216 -19.52 4.07 -4.67
CA VAL A 216 -20.07 3.35 -3.52
C VAL A 216 -21.27 2.55 -3.96
N LEU A 217 -21.30 1.25 -3.65
CA LEU A 217 -22.46 0.39 -3.81
C LEU A 217 -23.09 0.12 -2.46
N VAL A 218 -24.39 0.36 -2.33
CA VAL A 218 -25.20 -0.03 -1.16
C VAL A 218 -26.12 -1.16 -1.61
N GLY A 219 -25.84 -2.38 -1.16
CA GLY A 219 -26.45 -3.57 -1.73
C GLY A 219 -26.16 -3.67 -3.22
N ARG A 220 -27.18 -3.53 -4.06
CA ARG A 220 -27.07 -3.50 -5.53
C ARG A 220 -27.18 -2.09 -6.12
N ARG A 221 -27.43 -1.09 -5.29
CA ARG A 221 -27.65 0.30 -5.73
C ARG A 221 -26.32 1.03 -5.80
N ARG A 222 -26.02 1.61 -6.95
CA ARG A 222 -24.88 2.51 -7.13
C ARG A 222 -25.23 3.90 -6.59
N VAL A 223 -24.37 4.42 -5.72
CA VAL A 223 -24.41 5.82 -5.25
C VAL A 223 -23.36 6.59 -6.04
N PRO A 224 -23.74 7.69 -6.73
CA PRO A 224 -22.80 8.44 -7.56
C PRO A 224 -21.58 8.98 -6.79
N VAL A 225 -20.46 9.13 -7.50
CA VAL A 225 -19.29 9.88 -7.04
C VAL A 225 -19.72 11.29 -6.62
N GLY A 226 -19.19 11.75 -5.50
CA GLY A 226 -19.54 13.09 -4.97
C GLY A 226 -20.93 13.20 -4.34
N ALA A 227 -21.67 12.09 -4.24
CA ALA A 227 -22.92 12.08 -3.51
C ALA A 227 -22.71 12.57 -2.06
N SER A 228 -23.60 13.45 -1.62
CA SER A 228 -23.54 13.96 -0.24
C SER A 228 -23.72 12.83 0.77
N ILE A 229 -23.23 13.03 1.98
CA ILE A 229 -23.46 12.10 3.10
C ILE A 229 -24.96 11.87 3.34
N VAL A 230 -25.80 12.85 3.07
CA VAL A 230 -27.27 12.75 3.17
C VAL A 230 -27.81 11.73 2.17
N ALA A 231 -27.35 11.78 0.91
CA ALA A 231 -27.78 10.82 -0.13
C ALA A 231 -27.28 9.40 0.18
N LEU A 232 -26.07 9.28 0.75
CA LEU A 232 -25.53 7.99 1.15
C LEU A 232 -26.31 7.39 2.33
N ARG A 233 -26.63 8.18 3.35
CA ARG A 233 -27.51 7.79 4.47
C ARG A 233 -28.86 7.31 3.96
N ALA A 234 -29.53 8.07 3.10
CA ALA A 234 -30.82 7.70 2.54
C ALA A 234 -30.76 6.36 1.78
N ALA A 235 -29.68 6.11 1.04
CA ALA A 235 -29.48 4.83 0.33
C ALA A 235 -29.28 3.66 1.31
N ILE A 236 -28.51 3.86 2.39
CA ILE A 236 -28.24 2.86 3.42
C ILE A 236 -29.53 2.56 4.20
N ASP A 237 -30.23 3.58 4.66
CA ASP A 237 -31.48 3.43 5.45
C ASP A 237 -32.56 2.73 4.62
N SER A 238 -32.71 3.09 3.34
CA SER A 238 -33.61 2.39 2.41
C SER A 238 -33.24 0.91 2.25
N ALA A 239 -31.95 0.59 2.15
CA ALA A 239 -31.51 -0.79 2.02
C ALA A 239 -31.69 -1.60 3.32
N ILE A 240 -31.59 -0.95 4.48
CA ILE A 240 -31.85 -1.58 5.78
C ILE A 240 -33.37 -1.84 5.95
N ALA A 241 -34.23 -0.90 5.58
CA ALA A 241 -35.66 -1.03 5.68
C ALA A 241 -36.26 -2.07 4.70
N GLY A 242 -35.59 -2.32 3.57
CA GLY A 242 -36.02 -3.29 2.55
C GLY A 242 -35.54 -4.73 2.79
N LYS A 243 -34.88 -4.99 3.92
CA LYS A 243 -34.53 -6.34 4.40
C LYS A 243 -35.63 -6.89 5.27
#